data_f019d74a0eb096c8a65ddc51ea719699
#
_entry.id   f019d74a0eb096c8a65ddc51ea719699
#
_cell.length_a   1.000
_cell.length_b   1.000
_cell.length_c   1.000
_cell.angle_alpha   90.00
_cell.angle_beta   90.00
_cell.angle_gamma   90.00
#
_symmetry.space_group_name_H-M   'P 1'
#
loop_
_entity.id
_entity.type
_entity.pdbx_description
1 polymer ?
#
loop_
_entity_poly.entity_id
_entity_poly.type
_entity_poly.pdbx_seq_one_letter_code
_entity_poly.pdbx_strand_id
1 'polypeptide(L)'
;MHSRLLALLGSLAIATAAAWIYAGTVAAQGTAPRAKAKAYAPPRTPDGRPDLTGFYNVATITPLERPAEFGGRLTMTDAEAAAIELYEVKRNEKDLEPVDPHRPAPPVGGDKTPTKSFLEGLFRAGGGQVGGYNLIWINPGDRVVTVDGQRRTSLIIDPADGRVPPMKPEARERNAAFLARRLSPDAAEGATGGPSGQYDGPEARPLAERCLLGFGSTSGPPTLPNYFYNNLKQIVQTRDTVMILNEMVHDARIIRIGGTHPPAHIKQWMGDSTGRWEGDTLVVETTNFTEKTQFRGSGENLKVIEQFTRTGDKTILYRFTVEDPTTWDRSWTGEYPWLATEEPLYEYACHEGNYALAGVLRGARVLEAQVPDRKK
;
A
#
# COMPACT_ATOMS: atom_id res chain seq x y z
N MET A 1 -34.33 -67.63 -0.60
CA MET A 1 -33.25 -66.80 0.02
C MET A 1 -31.89 -66.94 -0.66
N HIS A 2 -31.73 -67.77 -1.70
CA HIS A 2 -30.41 -68.03 -2.34
C HIS A 2 -30.09 -67.19 -3.54
N SER A 3 -31.05 -66.47 -4.14
CA SER A 3 -30.82 -65.70 -5.37
C SER A 3 -30.32 -64.25 -5.10
N ARG A 4 -30.39 -63.76 -3.89
CA ARG A 4 -29.88 -62.39 -3.57
C ARG A 4 -28.41 -62.36 -3.12
N LEU A 5 -27.83 -63.54 -2.76
CA LEU A 5 -26.43 -63.59 -2.33
C LEU A 5 -25.45 -63.66 -3.52
N LEU A 6 -25.89 -64.19 -4.64
CA LEU A 6 -25.07 -64.26 -5.87
C LEU A 6 -24.92 -62.95 -6.61
N ALA A 7 -25.87 -62.02 -6.45
CA ALA A 7 -25.82 -60.70 -7.04
C ALA A 7 -24.85 -59.72 -6.32
N LEU A 8 -24.59 -59.95 -5.04
CA LEU A 8 -23.66 -59.14 -4.23
C LEU A 8 -22.18 -59.52 -4.42
N LEU A 9 -21.90 -60.77 -4.79
CA LEU A 9 -20.52 -61.22 -5.05
C LEU A 9 -20.03 -60.83 -6.47
N GLY A 10 -20.93 -60.69 -7.43
CA GLY A 10 -20.61 -60.21 -8.78
C GLY A 10 -20.26 -58.75 -8.87
N SER A 11 -20.83 -57.93 -8.00
CA SER A 11 -20.59 -56.46 -7.99
C SER A 11 -19.27 -56.06 -7.32
N LEU A 12 -18.72 -56.93 -6.45
CA LEU A 12 -17.46 -56.64 -5.77
C LEU A 12 -16.23 -57.01 -6.62
N ALA A 13 -16.37 -57.97 -7.55
CA ALA A 13 -15.29 -58.37 -8.43
C ALA A 13 -15.04 -57.38 -9.57
N ILE A 14 -16.06 -56.66 -10.00
CA ILE A 14 -15.95 -55.63 -11.08
C ILE A 14 -15.37 -54.32 -10.53
N ALA A 15 -15.62 -54.00 -9.27
CA ALA A 15 -15.08 -52.78 -8.64
C ALA A 15 -13.56 -52.89 -8.35
N THR A 16 -13.05 -54.09 -8.08
CA THR A 16 -11.61 -54.32 -7.84
C THR A 16 -10.80 -54.38 -9.14
N ALA A 17 -11.36 -54.84 -10.25
CA ALA A 17 -10.68 -54.85 -11.55
C ALA A 17 -10.54 -53.42 -12.14
N ALA A 18 -11.50 -52.50 -11.91
CA ALA A 18 -11.42 -51.11 -12.34
C ALA A 18 -10.38 -50.32 -11.54
N ALA A 19 -10.15 -50.62 -10.27
CA ALA A 19 -9.15 -49.94 -9.45
C ALA A 19 -7.70 -50.25 -9.85
N TRP A 20 -7.44 -51.43 -10.43
CA TRP A 20 -6.11 -51.84 -10.89
C TRP A 20 -5.74 -51.30 -12.27
N ILE A 21 -6.70 -50.90 -13.09
CA ILE A 21 -6.46 -50.32 -14.42
C ILE A 21 -6.15 -48.81 -14.31
N TYR A 22 -6.62 -48.14 -13.23
CA TYR A 22 -6.32 -46.70 -13.00
C TYR A 22 -5.02 -46.45 -12.24
N ALA A 23 -4.41 -47.46 -11.60
CA ALA A 23 -3.15 -47.32 -10.87
C ALA A 23 -1.89 -47.45 -11.76
N GLY A 24 -2.06 -47.69 -13.05
CA GLY A 24 -0.97 -48.04 -13.97
C GLY A 24 -0.44 -46.91 -14.87
N THR A 25 -0.98 -45.70 -14.84
CA THR A 25 -0.56 -44.62 -15.74
C THR A 25 -0.37 -43.24 -15.09
N VAL A 26 0.05 -43.19 -13.84
CA VAL A 26 0.79 -42.01 -13.36
C VAL A 26 2.25 -42.26 -13.73
N ALA A 27 2.54 -42.28 -15.02
CA ALA A 27 3.89 -42.07 -15.49
C ALA A 27 4.31 -40.69 -14.97
N ALA A 28 5.36 -40.67 -14.18
CA ALA A 28 6.03 -39.43 -13.81
C ALA A 28 6.27 -38.60 -15.08
N GLN A 29 5.45 -37.60 -15.31
CA GLN A 29 5.81 -36.52 -16.24
C GLN A 29 7.04 -35.88 -15.62
N GLY A 30 8.20 -36.35 -16.05
CA GLY A 30 9.45 -35.70 -15.76
C GLY A 30 9.27 -34.24 -16.14
N THR A 31 9.38 -33.35 -15.18
CA THR A 31 9.47 -31.90 -15.41
C THR A 31 10.60 -31.68 -16.40
N ALA A 32 10.24 -31.48 -17.66
CA ALA A 32 11.21 -31.02 -18.66
C ALA A 32 11.97 -29.84 -18.04
N PRO A 33 13.29 -29.78 -18.13
CA PRO A 33 14.05 -28.67 -17.58
C PRO A 33 13.50 -27.41 -18.25
N ARG A 34 12.91 -26.53 -17.44
CA ARG A 34 12.37 -25.26 -17.88
C ARG A 34 13.55 -24.54 -18.53
N ALA A 35 13.51 -24.39 -19.86
CA ALA A 35 14.53 -23.65 -20.59
C ALA A 35 14.75 -22.36 -19.82
N LYS A 36 15.99 -22.04 -19.45
CA LYS A 36 16.33 -20.78 -18.78
C LYS A 36 15.84 -19.68 -19.71
N ALA A 37 14.80 -18.98 -19.31
CA ALA A 37 14.30 -17.84 -20.04
C ALA A 37 15.49 -16.91 -20.28
N LYS A 38 15.68 -16.44 -21.53
CA LYS A 38 16.74 -15.49 -21.85
C LYS A 38 16.59 -14.31 -20.88
N ALA A 39 17.66 -13.97 -20.17
CA ALA A 39 17.62 -12.86 -19.24
C ALA A 39 17.15 -11.60 -19.98
N TYR A 40 16.17 -10.90 -19.45
CA TYR A 40 15.68 -9.67 -20.03
C TYR A 40 16.81 -8.64 -20.06
N ALA A 41 17.02 -8.01 -21.21
CA ALA A 41 18.00 -6.94 -21.39
C ALA A 41 17.24 -5.61 -21.48
N PRO A 42 17.31 -4.74 -20.46
CA PRO A 42 16.58 -3.48 -20.46
C PRO A 42 17.13 -2.52 -21.53
N PRO A 43 16.29 -1.67 -22.14
CA PRO A 43 16.75 -0.55 -22.94
C PRO A 43 17.66 0.34 -22.08
N ARG A 44 18.61 1.03 -22.75
CA ARG A 44 19.62 1.82 -22.07
C ARG A 44 19.57 3.28 -22.47
N THR A 45 19.83 4.14 -21.51
CA THR A 45 20.11 5.56 -21.73
C THR A 45 21.43 5.76 -22.48
N PRO A 46 21.70 6.95 -23.04
CA PRO A 46 22.96 7.22 -23.74
C PRO A 46 24.24 6.99 -22.90
N ASP A 47 24.13 7.11 -21.57
CA ASP A 47 25.22 6.83 -20.62
C ASP A 47 25.31 5.35 -20.22
N GLY A 48 24.53 4.46 -20.86
CA GLY A 48 24.60 3.01 -20.73
C GLY A 48 23.87 2.43 -19.51
N ARG A 49 23.14 3.24 -18.74
CA ARG A 49 22.33 2.77 -17.61
C ARG A 49 20.98 2.23 -18.09
N PRO A 50 20.36 1.30 -17.36
CA PRO A 50 18.97 0.93 -17.66
C PRO A 50 18.08 2.17 -17.70
N ASP A 51 17.23 2.26 -18.73
CA ASP A 51 16.29 3.35 -18.86
C ASP A 51 15.03 3.06 -18.03
N LEU A 52 14.83 3.83 -16.98
CA LEU A 52 13.64 3.78 -16.11
C LEU A 52 12.61 4.85 -16.45
N THR A 53 12.88 5.71 -17.44
CA THR A 53 12.00 6.82 -17.82
C THR A 53 10.64 6.30 -18.27
N GLY A 54 9.57 6.96 -17.83
CA GLY A 54 8.21 6.63 -18.24
C GLY A 54 7.16 6.99 -17.21
N PHE A 55 5.92 6.64 -17.55
CA PHE A 55 4.76 6.73 -16.66
C PHE A 55 4.43 5.32 -16.18
N TYR A 56 4.10 5.21 -14.90
CA TYR A 56 3.84 3.93 -14.24
C TYR A 56 2.61 4.03 -13.37
N ASN A 57 1.75 3.01 -13.46
CA ASN A 57 0.66 2.81 -12.52
C ASN A 57 1.11 1.82 -11.44
N VAL A 58 0.96 2.21 -10.17
CA VAL A 58 1.35 1.40 -9.01
C VAL A 58 0.15 0.83 -8.25
N ALA A 59 -1.06 1.01 -8.79
CA ALA A 59 -2.29 0.52 -8.17
C ALA A 59 -2.30 -1.01 -8.07
N THR A 60 -2.74 -1.53 -6.95
CA THR A 60 -2.99 -2.96 -6.73
C THR A 60 -3.88 -3.18 -5.52
N ILE A 61 -4.72 -4.23 -5.59
CA ILE A 61 -5.53 -4.69 -4.46
C ILE A 61 -4.78 -5.64 -3.52
N THR A 62 -3.51 -5.95 -3.83
CA THR A 62 -2.67 -6.75 -2.90
C THR A 62 -2.34 -5.92 -1.66
N PRO A 63 -2.69 -6.38 -0.45
CA PRO A 63 -2.44 -5.64 0.77
C PRO A 63 -0.94 -5.58 1.09
N LEU A 64 -0.54 -4.53 1.82
CA LEU A 64 0.83 -4.42 2.32
C LEU A 64 1.18 -5.63 3.21
N GLU A 65 0.33 -5.93 4.18
CA GLU A 65 0.52 -7.02 5.13
C GLU A 65 -0.34 -8.22 4.74
N ARG A 66 0.18 -9.43 4.99
CA ARG A 66 -0.49 -10.69 4.65
C ARG A 66 -1.73 -10.89 5.51
N PRO A 67 -2.90 -11.06 4.88
CA PRO A 67 -4.13 -11.45 5.59
C PRO A 67 -3.97 -12.81 6.30
N ALA A 68 -4.62 -12.92 7.47
CA ALA A 68 -4.49 -14.10 8.34
C ALA A 68 -4.91 -15.40 7.66
N GLU A 69 -5.88 -15.37 6.75
CA GLU A 69 -6.39 -16.52 6.01
C GLU A 69 -5.35 -17.18 5.10
N PHE A 70 -4.32 -16.45 4.69
CA PHE A 70 -3.22 -17.01 3.91
C PHE A 70 -2.12 -17.64 4.78
N GLY A 71 -2.16 -17.45 6.10
CA GLY A 71 -1.15 -17.97 7.02
C GLY A 71 0.28 -17.60 6.60
N GLY A 72 1.17 -18.57 6.47
CA GLY A 72 2.55 -18.36 6.01
C GLY A 72 2.73 -18.30 4.49
N ARG A 73 1.68 -18.44 3.67
CA ARG A 73 1.80 -18.52 2.20
C ARG A 73 2.07 -17.15 1.58
N LEU A 74 3.24 -16.96 1.01
CA LEU A 74 3.59 -15.75 0.25
C LEU A 74 2.79 -15.65 -1.06
N THR A 75 2.38 -16.78 -1.61
CA THR A 75 1.69 -16.85 -2.89
C THR A 75 0.30 -17.47 -2.75
N MET A 76 -0.58 -17.09 -3.64
CA MET A 76 -1.91 -17.67 -3.81
C MET A 76 -2.02 -18.37 -5.16
N THR A 77 -3.02 -19.21 -5.30
CA THR A 77 -3.36 -19.85 -6.59
C THR A 77 -4.01 -18.85 -7.53
N ASP A 78 -3.98 -19.14 -8.84
CA ASP A 78 -4.68 -18.31 -9.83
C ASP A 78 -6.20 -18.27 -9.57
N ALA A 79 -6.79 -19.33 -9.03
CA ALA A 79 -8.20 -19.37 -8.67
C ALA A 79 -8.54 -18.44 -7.49
N GLU A 80 -7.68 -18.41 -6.46
CA GLU A 80 -7.83 -17.48 -5.33
C GLU A 80 -7.67 -16.02 -5.82
N ALA A 81 -6.68 -15.75 -6.66
CA ALA A 81 -6.46 -14.43 -7.24
C ALA A 81 -7.66 -13.98 -8.07
N ALA A 82 -8.15 -14.84 -8.96
CA ALA A 82 -9.32 -14.53 -9.79
C ALA A 82 -10.59 -14.26 -8.97
N ALA A 83 -10.78 -14.98 -7.86
CA ALA A 83 -11.91 -14.75 -6.96
C ALA A 83 -11.84 -13.37 -6.28
N ILE A 84 -10.63 -12.94 -5.84
CA ILE A 84 -10.38 -11.62 -5.25
C ILE A 84 -10.60 -10.51 -6.28
N GLU A 85 -10.03 -10.67 -7.47
CA GLU A 85 -10.16 -9.71 -8.57
C GLU A 85 -11.64 -9.55 -9.00
N LEU A 86 -12.37 -10.66 -9.14
CA LEU A 86 -13.81 -10.64 -9.48
C LEU A 86 -14.64 -9.96 -8.36
N TYR A 87 -14.29 -10.21 -7.10
CA TYR A 87 -14.98 -9.55 -5.98
C TYR A 87 -14.80 -8.02 -6.06
N GLU A 88 -13.61 -7.55 -6.37
CA GLU A 88 -13.31 -6.12 -6.50
C GLU A 88 -14.10 -5.48 -7.67
N VAL A 89 -14.15 -6.15 -8.83
CA VAL A 89 -14.96 -5.69 -9.97
C VAL A 89 -16.43 -5.57 -9.58
N LYS A 90 -17.01 -6.60 -8.96
CA LYS A 90 -18.41 -6.56 -8.51
C LYS A 90 -18.68 -5.51 -7.43
N ARG A 91 -17.70 -5.27 -6.56
CA ARG A 91 -17.79 -4.20 -5.57
C ARG A 91 -17.87 -2.84 -6.26
N ASN A 92 -16.99 -2.58 -7.21
CA ASN A 92 -16.96 -1.33 -7.97
C ASN A 92 -18.26 -1.12 -8.77
N GLU A 93 -18.78 -2.17 -9.42
CA GLU A 93 -20.08 -2.13 -10.10
C GLU A 93 -21.22 -1.73 -9.14
N LYS A 94 -21.26 -2.37 -7.95
CA LYS A 94 -22.25 -2.07 -6.93
C LYS A 94 -22.12 -0.66 -6.36
N ASP A 95 -20.92 -0.20 -6.17
CA ASP A 95 -20.63 1.13 -5.63
C ASP A 95 -21.01 2.25 -6.62
N LEU A 96 -21.10 1.95 -7.91
CA LEU A 96 -21.59 2.86 -8.96
C LEU A 96 -23.13 2.88 -9.08
N GLU A 97 -23.86 1.97 -8.41
CA GLU A 97 -25.32 1.98 -8.39
C GLU A 97 -25.83 3.25 -7.69
N PRO A 98 -27.00 3.79 -8.13
CA PRO A 98 -27.61 4.92 -7.46
C PRO A 98 -27.85 4.63 -5.97
N VAL A 99 -27.49 5.57 -5.12
CA VAL A 99 -27.69 5.46 -3.68
C VAL A 99 -29.17 5.60 -3.35
N ASP A 100 -29.72 4.68 -2.55
CA ASP A 100 -31.07 4.80 -2.02
C ASP A 100 -31.19 6.08 -1.16
N PRO A 101 -32.01 7.08 -1.56
CA PRO A 101 -32.17 8.32 -0.79
C PRO A 101 -32.82 8.09 0.57
N HIS A 102 -33.50 6.94 0.78
CA HIS A 102 -34.19 6.58 2.02
C HIS A 102 -33.38 5.66 2.93
N ARG A 103 -32.14 5.33 2.57
CA ARG A 103 -31.27 4.51 3.41
C ARG A 103 -31.09 5.12 4.80
N PRO A 104 -30.99 4.30 5.86
CA PRO A 104 -30.67 4.79 7.19
C PRO A 104 -29.30 5.46 7.22
N ALA A 105 -29.16 6.49 8.06
CA ALA A 105 -27.86 7.09 8.30
C ALA A 105 -26.89 6.04 8.85
N PRO A 106 -25.60 6.07 8.45
CA PRO A 106 -24.60 5.19 9.03
C PRO A 106 -24.47 5.44 10.53
N PRO A 107 -24.08 4.41 11.32
CA PRO A 107 -23.89 4.57 12.77
C PRO A 107 -22.89 5.69 13.07
N VAL A 108 -23.15 6.48 14.12
CA VAL A 108 -22.22 7.49 14.59
C VAL A 108 -20.89 6.84 14.97
N GLY A 109 -19.78 7.35 14.42
CA GLY A 109 -18.45 6.77 14.59
C GLY A 109 -18.15 5.58 13.67
N GLY A 110 -18.99 5.36 12.65
CA GLY A 110 -18.81 4.30 11.65
C GLY A 110 -19.18 2.90 12.15
N ASP A 111 -19.11 1.93 11.25
CA ASP A 111 -19.34 0.52 11.60
C ASP A 111 -18.06 -0.05 12.27
N LYS A 112 -18.16 -0.34 13.56
CA LYS A 112 -17.08 -0.90 14.39
C LYS A 112 -17.08 -2.44 14.42
N THR A 113 -17.97 -3.10 13.67
CA THR A 113 -18.02 -4.55 13.63
C THR A 113 -16.70 -5.10 13.07
N PRO A 114 -16.04 -6.05 13.75
CA PRO A 114 -14.81 -6.66 13.22
C PRO A 114 -15.07 -7.32 11.87
N THR A 115 -14.15 -7.13 10.92
CA THR A 115 -14.23 -7.82 9.64
C THR A 115 -13.90 -9.30 9.80
N LYS A 116 -14.68 -10.17 9.15
CA LYS A 116 -14.53 -11.62 9.25
C LYS A 116 -13.53 -12.18 8.25
N SER A 117 -13.21 -11.42 7.21
CA SER A 117 -12.27 -11.82 6.16
C SER A 117 -11.53 -10.63 5.57
N PHE A 118 -10.45 -10.91 4.83
CA PHE A 118 -9.73 -9.90 4.06
C PHE A 118 -10.63 -9.19 3.06
N LEU A 119 -11.47 -9.93 2.33
CA LEU A 119 -12.41 -9.38 1.36
C LEU A 119 -13.42 -8.42 2.01
N GLU A 120 -13.94 -8.76 3.18
CA GLU A 120 -14.81 -7.85 3.94
C GLU A 120 -14.06 -6.60 4.40
N GLY A 121 -12.78 -6.74 4.77
CA GLY A 121 -11.90 -5.63 5.11
C GLY A 121 -11.67 -4.68 3.95
N LEU A 122 -11.43 -5.21 2.76
CA LEU A 122 -11.34 -4.42 1.52
C LEU A 122 -12.64 -3.67 1.22
N PHE A 123 -13.79 -4.35 1.33
CA PHE A 123 -15.09 -3.75 1.11
C PHE A 123 -15.32 -2.54 2.03
N ARG A 124 -14.99 -2.65 3.30
CA ARG A 124 -15.16 -1.56 4.27
C ARG A 124 -14.15 -0.43 4.08
N ALA A 125 -12.91 -0.75 3.75
CA ALA A 125 -11.87 0.25 3.51
C ALA A 125 -12.17 1.13 2.30
N GLY A 126 -12.88 0.60 1.30
CA GLY A 126 -13.32 1.33 0.11
C GLY A 126 -14.48 2.32 0.33
N GLY A 127 -14.84 2.61 1.58
CA GLY A 127 -15.89 3.57 1.91
C GLY A 127 -17.30 2.96 2.04
N GLY A 128 -17.47 1.68 1.76
CA GLY A 128 -18.65 0.88 2.03
C GLY A 128 -19.97 1.56 1.63
N GLN A 129 -20.94 1.51 2.52
CA GLN A 129 -22.30 2.01 2.30
C GLN A 129 -22.44 3.55 2.24
N VAL A 130 -21.40 4.33 2.49
CA VAL A 130 -21.49 5.80 2.46
C VAL A 130 -21.53 6.35 1.03
N GLY A 131 -21.47 5.46 0.08
CA GLY A 131 -21.82 5.64 -1.33
C GLY A 131 -21.07 6.73 -2.09
N GLY A 132 -20.57 6.36 -3.16
CA GLY A 132 -20.55 6.94 -4.47
C GLY A 132 -20.04 8.36 -4.71
N TYR A 133 -19.83 9.18 -3.74
CA TYR A 133 -19.48 10.58 -3.98
C TYR A 133 -18.13 10.74 -4.73
N ASN A 134 -17.17 9.86 -4.45
CA ASN A 134 -15.84 9.95 -5.04
C ASN A 134 -15.43 8.70 -5.84
N LEU A 135 -16.36 7.80 -6.14
CA LEU A 135 -16.02 6.51 -6.75
C LEU A 135 -15.35 6.64 -8.11
N ILE A 136 -15.75 7.63 -8.87
CA ILE A 136 -15.14 7.92 -10.17
C ILE A 136 -13.62 8.26 -10.06
N TRP A 137 -13.17 8.71 -8.89
CA TRP A 137 -11.78 9.02 -8.60
C TRP A 137 -11.05 7.89 -7.88
N ILE A 138 -11.79 6.89 -7.33
CA ILE A 138 -11.21 5.78 -6.60
C ILE A 138 -10.67 4.75 -7.59
N ASN A 139 -9.38 4.57 -7.59
CA ASN A 139 -8.69 3.56 -8.40
C ASN A 139 -7.64 2.82 -7.56
N PRO A 140 -8.08 1.88 -6.71
CA PRO A 140 -7.14 1.07 -5.91
C PRO A 140 -6.41 0.02 -6.77
N GLY A 141 -6.78 -0.12 -8.03
CA GLY A 141 -6.42 -1.22 -8.90
C GLY A 141 -7.46 -2.35 -8.85
N ASP A 142 -7.38 -3.24 -9.82
CA ASP A 142 -8.30 -4.36 -10.01
C ASP A 142 -7.60 -5.73 -9.97
N ARG A 143 -6.29 -5.75 -9.74
CA ARG A 143 -5.46 -6.95 -9.83
C ARG A 143 -4.57 -7.15 -8.62
N VAL A 144 -4.36 -8.43 -8.29
CA VAL A 144 -3.31 -8.82 -7.36
C VAL A 144 -1.95 -8.80 -8.03
N VAL A 145 -0.93 -8.43 -7.28
CA VAL A 145 0.47 -8.37 -7.72
C VAL A 145 0.94 -9.74 -8.19
N THR A 146 1.65 -9.74 -9.32
CA THR A 146 2.36 -10.92 -9.85
C THR A 146 3.85 -10.59 -9.95
N VAL A 147 4.67 -11.37 -9.27
CA VAL A 147 6.14 -11.30 -9.35
C VAL A 147 6.67 -12.67 -9.73
N ASP A 148 7.50 -12.74 -10.76
CA ASP A 148 8.07 -13.99 -11.31
C ASP A 148 6.99 -15.04 -11.66
N GLY A 149 5.82 -14.56 -12.15
CA GLY A 149 4.69 -15.41 -12.51
C GLY A 149 3.90 -15.94 -11.30
N GLN A 150 4.19 -15.47 -10.09
CA GLN A 150 3.52 -15.89 -8.86
C GLN A 150 2.62 -14.77 -8.31
N ARG A 151 1.36 -15.09 -8.04
CA ARG A 151 0.38 -14.20 -7.40
C ARG A 151 0.73 -14.01 -5.93
N ARG A 152 0.89 -12.77 -5.46
CA ARG A 152 1.31 -12.45 -4.09
C ARG A 152 0.11 -12.26 -3.16
N THR A 153 0.25 -12.75 -1.92
CA THR A 153 -0.74 -12.56 -0.85
C THR A 153 -0.53 -11.26 -0.07
N SER A 154 0.67 -10.67 -0.18
CA SER A 154 1.07 -9.41 0.45
C SER A 154 2.20 -8.77 -0.32
N LEU A 155 2.40 -7.45 -0.14
CA LEU A 155 3.59 -6.78 -0.66
C LEU A 155 4.82 -7.11 0.19
N ILE A 156 4.67 -7.28 1.52
CA ILE A 156 5.76 -7.67 2.41
C ILE A 156 6.18 -9.10 2.13
N ILE A 157 7.48 -9.27 1.89
CA ILE A 157 8.14 -10.56 1.63
C ILE A 157 9.10 -10.98 2.75
N ASP A 158 9.60 -10.02 3.53
CA ASP A 158 10.40 -10.24 4.73
C ASP A 158 9.97 -9.25 5.81
N PRO A 159 9.58 -9.75 7.00
CA PRO A 159 9.60 -11.12 7.51
C PRO A 159 8.70 -12.11 6.74
N ALA A 160 9.00 -13.42 6.88
CA ALA A 160 8.31 -14.48 6.14
C ALA A 160 6.80 -14.59 6.43
N ASP A 161 6.35 -14.09 7.58
CA ASP A 161 4.92 -13.99 7.92
C ASP A 161 4.19 -12.90 7.12
N GLY A 162 4.95 -12.07 6.38
CA GLY A 162 4.41 -11.00 5.54
C GLY A 162 3.80 -9.84 6.32
N ARG A 163 4.28 -9.57 7.52
CA ARG A 163 3.77 -8.51 8.41
C ARG A 163 4.87 -7.52 8.78
N VAL A 164 4.45 -6.29 9.05
CA VAL A 164 5.35 -5.31 9.69
C VAL A 164 5.71 -5.83 11.08
N PRO A 165 7.00 -5.84 11.45
CA PRO A 165 7.40 -6.23 12.80
C PRO A 165 6.68 -5.41 13.88
N PRO A 166 6.39 -5.99 15.04
CA PRO A 166 5.77 -5.23 16.12
C PRO A 166 6.66 -4.06 16.56
N MET A 167 6.03 -2.92 16.86
CA MET A 167 6.74 -1.79 17.41
C MET A 167 7.31 -2.13 18.80
N LYS A 168 8.49 -1.61 19.09
CA LYS A 168 9.05 -1.57 20.45
C LYS A 168 8.10 -0.87 21.41
N PRO A 169 8.15 -1.19 22.72
CA PRO A 169 7.26 -0.57 23.70
C PRO A 169 7.28 0.96 23.66
N GLU A 170 8.47 1.55 23.62
CA GLU A 170 8.65 3.01 23.59
C GLU A 170 8.11 3.64 22.31
N ALA A 171 8.27 2.97 21.17
CA ALA A 171 7.72 3.42 19.90
C ALA A 171 6.18 3.35 19.90
N ARG A 172 5.62 2.32 20.53
CA ARG A 172 4.17 2.16 20.67
C ARG A 172 3.59 3.26 21.53
N GLU A 173 4.25 3.63 22.63
CA GLU A 173 3.85 4.75 23.50
C GLU A 173 3.91 6.08 22.75
N ARG A 174 5.01 6.36 22.02
CA ARG A 174 5.13 7.57 21.19
C ARG A 174 4.03 7.64 20.12
N ASN A 175 3.76 6.52 19.43
CA ASN A 175 2.72 6.45 18.40
C ASN A 175 1.33 6.61 19.02
N ALA A 176 1.06 5.98 20.15
CA ALA A 176 -0.21 6.14 20.87
C ALA A 176 -0.44 7.59 21.31
N ALA A 177 0.58 8.26 21.85
CA ALA A 177 0.52 9.66 22.23
C ALA A 177 0.31 10.59 21.00
N PHE A 178 0.93 10.26 19.88
CA PHE A 178 0.73 11.00 18.63
C PHE A 178 -0.71 10.83 18.10
N LEU A 179 -1.22 9.60 18.08
CA LEU A 179 -2.59 9.32 17.66
C LEU A 179 -3.63 9.92 18.62
N ALA A 180 -3.41 9.84 19.91
CA ALA A 180 -4.30 10.46 20.90
C ALA A 180 -4.42 11.97 20.67
N ARG A 181 -3.31 12.65 20.42
CA ARG A 181 -3.34 14.08 20.05
C ARG A 181 -4.10 14.38 18.77
N ARG A 182 -4.12 13.45 17.80
CA ARG A 182 -4.81 13.63 16.52
C ARG A 182 -6.27 13.24 16.53
N LEU A 183 -6.64 12.25 17.32
CA LEU A 183 -7.96 11.58 17.27
C LEU A 183 -8.82 11.88 18.49
N SER A 184 -8.27 12.55 19.53
CA SER A 184 -9.07 12.87 20.71
C SER A 184 -10.21 13.83 20.39
N PRO A 185 -11.45 13.49 20.71
CA PRO A 185 -12.57 14.44 20.69
C PRO A 185 -12.30 15.63 21.64
N ASP A 186 -11.57 15.38 22.74
CA ASP A 186 -11.15 16.39 23.71
C ASP A 186 -10.07 17.32 23.18
N ALA A 187 -9.48 16.98 22.04
CA ALA A 187 -8.62 17.93 21.32
C ALA A 187 -9.43 19.13 20.77
N ALA A 188 -10.73 18.98 20.59
CA ALA A 188 -11.65 20.10 20.42
C ALA A 188 -11.92 20.84 21.74
N GLU A 189 -11.95 20.13 22.89
CA GLU A 189 -12.03 20.73 24.22
C GLU A 189 -10.69 21.27 24.72
N GLY A 190 -9.55 20.73 24.25
CA GLY A 190 -8.19 21.23 24.53
C GLY A 190 -7.83 22.53 23.83
N ALA A 191 -8.71 23.06 23.00
CA ALA A 191 -8.68 24.44 22.50
C ALA A 191 -8.75 25.48 23.64
N THR A 192 -8.96 25.05 24.86
CA THR A 192 -9.06 25.89 26.06
C THR A 192 -7.80 25.88 26.91
N GLY A 193 -6.60 26.04 26.32
CA GLY A 193 -5.41 26.46 27.08
C GLY A 193 -4.42 25.37 27.51
N GLY A 194 -4.38 24.21 26.84
CA GLY A 194 -3.24 23.30 26.92
C GLY A 194 -2.14 23.67 25.93
N PRO A 195 -0.89 23.23 26.11
CA PRO A 195 0.20 23.53 25.19
C PRO A 195 -0.12 23.01 23.79
N SER A 196 -0.20 23.92 22.80
CA SER A 196 -0.41 23.72 21.37
C SER A 196 -1.48 22.67 21.00
N GLY A 197 -2.76 23.11 21.01
CA GLY A 197 -3.88 22.33 20.49
C GLY A 197 -3.75 22.07 18.99
N GLN A 198 -4.24 20.94 18.51
CA GLN A 198 -4.20 20.58 17.08
C GLN A 198 -4.98 21.56 16.20
N TYR A 199 -5.72 22.51 16.78
CA TYR A 199 -6.50 23.54 16.09
C TYR A 199 -5.96 24.96 16.32
N ASP A 200 -4.80 25.13 16.94
CA ASP A 200 -4.23 26.46 17.24
C ASP A 200 -3.89 27.22 15.94
N GLY A 201 -3.48 26.49 14.92
CA GLY A 201 -3.16 27.04 13.61
C GLY A 201 -2.96 25.98 12.55
N PRO A 202 -2.72 26.39 11.30
CA PRO A 202 -2.47 25.45 10.21
C PRO A 202 -1.28 24.52 10.48
N GLU A 203 -0.24 25.02 11.17
CA GLU A 203 0.98 24.25 11.45
C GLU A 203 0.74 23.06 12.38
N ALA A 204 -0.30 23.11 13.18
CA ALA A 204 -0.70 22.02 14.08
C ALA A 204 -1.50 20.91 13.34
N ARG A 205 -1.98 21.19 12.12
CA ARG A 205 -2.77 20.24 11.35
C ARG A 205 -1.88 19.20 10.64
N PRO A 206 -2.43 18.00 10.35
CA PRO A 206 -1.74 16.98 9.58
C PRO A 206 -1.21 17.47 8.25
N LEU A 207 -0.07 16.94 7.80
CA LEU A 207 0.57 17.36 6.55
C LEU A 207 -0.33 17.13 5.31
N ALA A 208 -1.15 16.09 5.33
CA ALA A 208 -2.11 15.81 4.25
C ALA A 208 -3.24 16.85 4.19
N GLU A 209 -3.76 17.30 5.35
CA GLU A 209 -4.76 18.38 5.40
C GLU A 209 -4.20 19.74 4.94
N ARG A 210 -2.89 19.90 5.08
CA ARG A 210 -2.16 21.11 4.63
C ARG A 210 -1.68 21.01 3.19
N CYS A 211 -1.99 19.94 2.48
CA CYS A 211 -1.52 19.69 1.12
C CYS A 211 0.01 19.66 0.98
N LEU A 212 0.73 19.25 2.02
CA LEU A 212 2.20 19.13 2.03
C LEU A 212 2.68 17.75 1.67
N LEU A 213 1.95 16.72 2.08
CA LEU A 213 2.18 15.32 1.71
C LEU A 213 0.86 14.60 1.45
N GLY A 214 0.91 13.47 0.77
CA GLY A 214 -0.23 12.57 0.64
C GLY A 214 -0.64 11.91 1.96
N PHE A 215 -1.74 11.18 1.94
CA PHE A 215 -2.25 10.44 3.08
C PHE A 215 -1.31 9.26 3.40
N GLY A 216 -0.70 9.28 4.56
CA GLY A 216 0.30 8.29 4.94
C GLY A 216 1.63 8.49 4.20
N SER A 217 2.17 7.42 3.61
CA SER A 217 3.45 7.41 2.91
C SER A 217 3.32 7.29 1.38
N THR A 218 2.16 7.60 0.82
CA THR A 218 1.89 7.37 -0.60
C THR A 218 2.69 8.26 -1.53
N SER A 219 3.12 9.44 -1.09
CA SER A 219 3.94 10.37 -1.86
C SER A 219 5.42 10.36 -1.47
N GLY A 220 5.79 9.69 -0.38
CA GLY A 220 7.18 9.61 0.09
C GLY A 220 7.74 8.19 0.07
N PRO A 221 9.05 8.00 0.30
CA PRO A 221 9.61 6.67 0.42
C PRO A 221 9.26 6.00 1.77
N PRO A 222 8.95 4.68 1.76
CA PRO A 222 8.72 3.90 0.55
C PRO A 222 7.45 4.33 -0.16
N THR A 223 7.48 4.27 -1.50
CA THR A 223 6.28 4.48 -2.30
C THR A 223 5.39 3.26 -2.18
N LEU A 224 4.17 3.44 -1.66
CA LEU A 224 3.17 2.37 -1.53
C LEU A 224 1.97 2.65 -2.44
N PRO A 225 1.29 1.62 -2.91
CA PRO A 225 0.01 1.78 -3.59
C PRO A 225 -0.98 2.53 -2.71
N ASN A 226 -1.69 3.47 -3.28
CA ASN A 226 -2.76 4.16 -2.60
C ASN A 226 -4.08 3.44 -2.86
N TYR A 227 -4.80 3.08 -1.81
CA TYR A 227 -6.07 2.37 -1.92
C TYR A 227 -7.24 3.23 -2.44
N PHE A 228 -7.02 4.54 -2.61
CA PHE A 228 -8.09 5.42 -3.05
C PHE A 228 -7.86 5.92 -4.48
N TYR A 229 -6.82 6.72 -4.72
CA TYR A 229 -6.61 7.40 -6.01
C TYR A 229 -5.17 7.88 -6.17
N ASN A 230 -4.82 8.40 -7.35
CA ASN A 230 -3.53 9.02 -7.68
C ASN A 230 -2.34 8.05 -7.54
N ASN A 231 -2.49 6.89 -8.18
CA ASN A 231 -1.45 5.86 -8.20
C ASN A 231 -0.45 6.03 -9.35
N LEU A 232 -0.54 7.09 -10.13
CA LEU A 232 0.38 7.32 -11.24
C LEU A 232 1.68 7.96 -10.76
N LYS A 233 2.77 7.52 -11.37
CA LYS A 233 4.14 8.01 -11.14
C LYS A 233 4.79 8.30 -12.46
N GLN A 234 5.59 9.37 -12.52
CA GLN A 234 6.48 9.63 -13.64
C GLN A 234 7.92 9.54 -13.18
N ILE A 235 8.73 8.78 -13.91
CA ILE A 235 10.18 8.76 -13.73
C ILE A 235 10.82 9.55 -14.87
N VAL A 236 11.67 10.51 -14.52
CA VAL A 236 12.54 11.20 -15.45
C VAL A 236 13.98 10.94 -15.02
N GLN A 237 14.78 10.46 -15.94
CA GLN A 237 16.17 10.06 -15.67
C GLN A 237 17.15 10.89 -16.49
N THR A 238 18.15 11.41 -15.82
CA THR A 238 19.35 11.96 -16.42
C THR A 238 20.57 11.18 -15.93
N ARG A 239 21.76 11.58 -16.36
CA ARG A 239 23.01 10.94 -15.93
C ARG A 239 23.20 10.98 -14.41
N ASP A 240 22.93 12.14 -13.80
CA ASP A 240 23.28 12.44 -12.42
C ASP A 240 22.07 12.52 -11.49
N THR A 241 20.86 12.38 -12.03
CA THR A 241 19.62 12.57 -11.28
C THR A 241 18.51 11.68 -11.82
N VAL A 242 17.75 11.11 -10.90
CA VAL A 242 16.45 10.50 -11.19
C VAL A 242 15.40 11.29 -10.42
N MET A 243 14.37 11.76 -11.11
CA MET A 243 13.19 12.38 -10.50
C MET A 243 12.03 11.39 -10.53
N ILE A 244 11.32 11.26 -9.42
CA ILE A 244 10.04 10.55 -9.33
C ILE A 244 8.97 11.58 -8.97
N LEU A 245 8.11 11.90 -9.94
CA LEU A 245 6.93 12.73 -9.71
C LEU A 245 5.77 11.82 -9.29
N ASN A 246 5.20 12.10 -8.14
CA ASN A 246 4.00 11.44 -7.65
C ASN A 246 2.78 12.26 -8.05
N GLU A 247 1.76 11.62 -8.60
CA GLU A 247 0.50 12.30 -8.93
C GLU A 247 -0.17 12.86 -7.66
N MET A 248 -0.20 12.06 -6.58
CA MET A 248 -0.72 12.54 -5.30
C MET A 248 0.14 13.70 -4.77
N VAL A 249 -0.49 14.85 -4.55
CA VAL A 249 0.10 16.10 -4.06
C VAL A 249 1.20 16.66 -4.98
N HIS A 250 1.32 16.13 -6.22
CA HIS A 250 2.33 16.54 -7.23
C HIS A 250 3.77 16.62 -6.67
N ASP A 251 4.10 15.77 -5.69
CA ASP A 251 5.43 15.76 -5.09
C ASP A 251 6.50 15.23 -6.05
N ALA A 252 7.51 16.04 -6.32
CA ALA A 252 8.68 15.67 -7.11
C ALA A 252 9.84 15.31 -6.19
N ARG A 253 10.18 14.03 -6.16
CA ARG A 253 11.31 13.52 -5.39
C ARG A 253 12.56 13.46 -6.24
N ILE A 254 13.61 14.13 -5.82
CA ILE A 254 14.91 14.18 -6.51
C ILE A 254 15.88 13.18 -5.87
N ILE A 255 16.40 12.28 -6.67
CA ILE A 255 17.41 11.29 -6.29
C ILE A 255 18.72 11.67 -6.96
N ARG A 256 19.74 12.04 -6.19
CA ARG A 256 21.07 12.39 -6.70
C ARG A 256 21.90 11.12 -6.86
N ILE A 257 22.38 10.86 -8.07
CA ILE A 257 23.22 9.69 -8.36
C ILE A 257 24.65 9.97 -7.93
N GLY A 258 25.20 9.10 -7.06
CA GLY A 258 26.55 9.27 -6.52
C GLY A 258 26.68 10.42 -5.51
N GLY A 259 25.58 11.03 -5.10
CA GLY A 259 25.56 12.10 -4.10
C GLY A 259 25.76 11.59 -2.66
N THR A 260 25.95 12.54 -1.76
CA THR A 260 26.00 12.32 -0.32
C THR A 260 24.82 13.01 0.35
N HIS A 261 24.35 12.47 1.49
CA HIS A 261 23.32 13.12 2.28
C HIS A 261 23.84 14.41 2.92
N PRO A 262 22.99 15.43 3.07
CA PRO A 262 23.32 16.60 3.87
C PRO A 262 23.49 16.21 5.35
N PRO A 263 24.06 17.10 6.19
CA PRO A 263 24.15 16.87 7.62
C PRO A 263 22.81 16.47 8.25
N ALA A 264 22.81 15.57 9.22
CA ALA A 264 21.63 14.95 9.79
C ALA A 264 20.59 15.92 10.40
N HIS A 265 21.00 17.16 10.73
CA HIS A 265 20.09 18.20 11.22
C HIS A 265 19.25 18.87 10.12
N ILE A 266 19.62 18.68 8.85
CA ILE A 266 18.83 19.17 7.71
C ILE A 266 17.79 18.11 7.39
N LYS A 267 16.54 18.37 7.73
CA LYS A 267 15.41 17.45 7.60
C LYS A 267 14.44 17.90 6.50
N GLN A 268 13.85 16.94 5.79
CA GLN A 268 12.88 17.16 4.72
C GLN A 268 11.65 16.29 4.93
N TRP A 269 10.50 16.72 4.36
CA TRP A 269 9.25 15.97 4.49
C TRP A 269 9.33 14.55 3.91
N MET A 270 9.93 14.40 2.72
CA MET A 270 10.12 13.10 2.07
C MET A 270 11.54 12.54 2.26
N GLY A 271 12.28 13.09 3.23
CA GLY A 271 13.68 12.75 3.42
C GLY A 271 14.57 13.24 2.28
N ASP A 272 15.84 12.94 2.38
CA ASP A 272 16.86 13.19 1.37
C ASP A 272 17.27 11.87 0.70
N SER A 273 17.25 11.84 -0.64
CA SER A 273 17.48 10.63 -1.43
C SER A 273 18.79 10.70 -2.22
N THR A 274 19.62 9.68 -2.07
CA THR A 274 20.81 9.46 -2.89
C THR A 274 20.73 8.11 -3.57
N GLY A 275 21.22 8.01 -4.80
CA GLY A 275 21.16 6.81 -5.62
C GLY A 275 22.51 6.32 -6.10
N ARG A 276 22.62 5.02 -6.34
CA ARG A 276 23.73 4.39 -7.02
C ARG A 276 23.25 3.24 -7.89
N TRP A 277 23.99 2.94 -8.93
CA TRP A 277 23.71 1.79 -9.77
C TRP A 277 24.49 0.56 -9.31
N GLU A 278 23.79 -0.53 -9.08
CA GLU A 278 24.33 -1.86 -8.80
C GLU A 278 23.92 -2.80 -9.95
N GLY A 279 24.80 -2.97 -10.94
CA GLY A 279 24.44 -3.64 -12.18
C GLY A 279 23.29 -2.92 -12.89
N ASP A 280 22.18 -3.61 -13.11
CA ASP A 280 20.98 -3.10 -13.77
C ASP A 280 19.91 -2.59 -12.77
N THR A 281 20.27 -2.45 -11.51
CA THR A 281 19.37 -1.97 -10.45
C THR A 281 19.80 -0.58 -9.98
N LEU A 282 18.87 0.36 -9.96
CA LEU A 282 19.04 1.61 -9.23
C LEU A 282 18.71 1.35 -7.75
N VAL A 283 19.70 1.53 -6.89
CA VAL A 283 19.55 1.46 -5.43
C VAL A 283 19.53 2.87 -4.87
N VAL A 284 18.49 3.18 -4.11
CA VAL A 284 18.26 4.51 -3.51
C VAL A 284 18.23 4.37 -2.00
N GLU A 285 18.98 5.19 -1.31
CA GLU A 285 18.88 5.35 0.13
C GLU A 285 18.23 6.69 0.44
N THR A 286 17.26 6.69 1.36
CA THR A 286 16.59 7.89 1.83
C THR A 286 16.62 7.96 3.35
N THR A 287 17.11 9.09 3.86
CA THR A 287 17.23 9.41 5.28
C THR A 287 16.78 10.85 5.53
N ASN A 288 17.10 11.43 6.68
CA ASN A 288 16.85 12.84 6.99
C ASN A 288 15.37 13.27 6.92
N PHE A 289 14.47 12.37 7.27
CA PHE A 289 13.05 12.70 7.44
C PHE A 289 12.82 13.63 8.62
N THR A 290 11.74 14.40 8.58
CA THR A 290 11.29 15.17 9.73
C THR A 290 10.56 14.24 10.73
N GLU A 291 10.53 14.60 12.00
CA GLU A 291 9.70 13.93 13.01
C GLU A 291 8.19 13.96 12.69
N LYS A 292 7.75 14.94 11.89
CA LYS A 292 6.35 15.12 11.47
C LYS A 292 5.95 14.20 10.33
N THR A 293 6.91 13.64 9.60
CA THR A 293 6.66 12.62 8.58
C THR A 293 6.50 11.27 9.25
N GLN A 294 5.28 10.97 9.66
CA GLN A 294 4.98 9.73 10.38
C GLN A 294 4.75 8.58 9.41
N PHE A 295 5.60 7.57 9.47
CA PHE A 295 5.43 6.33 8.74
C PHE A 295 5.33 5.14 9.70
N ARG A 296 4.11 4.65 9.95
CA ARG A 296 3.85 3.49 10.83
C ARG A 296 4.54 3.59 12.20
N GLY A 297 4.53 4.79 12.81
CA GLY A 297 5.15 5.07 14.10
C GLY A 297 6.64 5.42 14.03
N SER A 298 7.26 5.35 12.87
CA SER A 298 8.60 5.87 12.60
C SER A 298 8.55 7.32 12.12
N GLY A 299 9.61 8.08 12.33
CA GLY A 299 9.72 9.48 11.96
C GLY A 299 11.16 9.85 11.55
N GLU A 300 11.84 10.67 12.32
CA GLU A 300 13.17 11.22 11.97
C GLU A 300 14.29 10.18 11.83
N ASN A 301 14.13 8.99 12.43
CA ASN A 301 15.08 7.89 12.34
C ASN A 301 14.75 6.90 11.22
N LEU A 302 13.70 7.19 10.44
CA LEU A 302 13.33 6.39 9.29
C LEU A 302 14.46 6.37 8.26
N LYS A 303 14.81 5.18 7.82
CA LYS A 303 15.67 4.93 6.68
C LYS A 303 14.96 3.99 5.72
N VAL A 304 14.95 4.36 4.46
CA VAL A 304 14.36 3.53 3.39
C VAL A 304 15.41 3.24 2.34
N ILE A 305 15.55 1.97 1.99
CA ILE A 305 16.38 1.51 0.89
C ILE A 305 15.46 0.99 -0.20
N GLU A 306 15.56 1.53 -1.39
CA GLU A 306 14.70 1.18 -2.52
C GLU A 306 15.53 0.65 -3.68
N GLN A 307 14.97 -0.28 -4.41
CA GLN A 307 15.59 -0.91 -5.57
C GLN A 307 14.61 -0.86 -6.74
N PHE A 308 15.06 -0.29 -7.85
CA PHE A 308 14.30 -0.21 -9.10
C PHE A 308 15.02 -1.05 -10.15
N THR A 309 14.40 -2.15 -10.54
CA THR A 309 14.99 -3.06 -11.54
C THR A 309 13.99 -3.22 -12.69
N ARG A 310 14.37 -2.86 -13.89
CA ARG A 310 13.53 -3.08 -15.06
C ARG A 310 13.55 -4.56 -15.42
N THR A 311 12.43 -5.25 -15.24
CA THR A 311 12.31 -6.71 -15.43
C THR A 311 11.56 -7.09 -16.70
N GLY A 312 11.01 -6.12 -17.40
CA GLY A 312 10.29 -6.30 -18.66
C GLY A 312 10.10 -4.97 -19.39
N ASP A 313 9.62 -5.01 -20.64
CA ASP A 313 9.40 -3.81 -21.47
C ASP A 313 8.47 -2.80 -20.79
N LYS A 314 7.50 -3.30 -20.03
CA LYS A 314 6.48 -2.51 -19.33
C LYS A 314 6.53 -2.66 -17.81
N THR A 315 7.64 -3.15 -17.24
CA THR A 315 7.67 -3.50 -15.82
C THR A 315 8.97 -3.10 -15.17
N ILE A 316 8.86 -2.33 -14.08
CA ILE A 316 9.92 -2.14 -13.08
C ILE A 316 9.51 -2.95 -11.85
N LEU A 317 10.36 -3.88 -11.40
CA LEU A 317 10.22 -4.44 -10.06
C LEU A 317 10.75 -3.43 -9.07
N TYR A 318 9.86 -2.92 -8.25
CA TYR A 318 10.19 -2.04 -7.14
C TYR A 318 10.24 -2.86 -5.85
N ARG A 319 11.38 -2.80 -5.16
CA ARG A 319 11.58 -3.39 -3.85
C ARG A 319 12.00 -2.30 -2.87
N PHE A 320 11.51 -2.38 -1.66
CA PHE A 320 11.85 -1.43 -0.61
C PHE A 320 12.13 -2.15 0.71
N THR A 321 13.10 -1.65 1.46
CA THR A 321 13.40 -2.09 2.82
C THR A 321 13.29 -0.89 3.75
N VAL A 322 12.60 -1.08 4.85
CA VAL A 322 12.35 -0.06 5.88
C VAL A 322 13.13 -0.41 7.12
N GLU A 323 13.87 0.56 7.62
CA GLU A 323 14.70 0.46 8.81
C GLU A 323 14.40 1.61 9.77
N ASP A 324 14.15 1.32 11.02
CA ASP A 324 14.19 2.23 12.14
C ASP A 324 14.39 1.42 13.44
N PRO A 325 15.62 1.33 13.94
CA PRO A 325 15.92 0.55 15.14
C PRO A 325 15.33 1.15 16.42
N THR A 326 14.78 2.37 16.39
CA THR A 326 14.05 2.96 17.50
C THR A 326 12.57 2.60 17.50
N THR A 327 12.08 2.08 16.36
CA THR A 327 10.67 1.71 16.16
C THR A 327 10.49 0.20 16.12
N TRP A 328 11.34 -0.54 15.40
CA TRP A 328 11.24 -1.99 15.23
C TRP A 328 12.53 -2.71 15.61
N ASP A 329 12.42 -3.97 16.00
CA ASP A 329 13.58 -4.80 16.33
C ASP A 329 14.35 -5.30 15.11
N ARG A 330 13.72 -5.25 13.95
CA ARG A 330 14.32 -5.63 12.66
C ARG A 330 13.75 -4.80 11.52
N SER A 331 14.50 -4.73 10.42
CA SER A 331 14.01 -4.22 9.15
C SER A 331 12.94 -5.12 8.55
N TRP A 332 12.18 -4.58 7.60
CA TRP A 332 11.20 -5.33 6.81
C TRP A 332 11.22 -4.87 5.36
N THR A 333 10.91 -5.80 4.46
CA THR A 333 11.05 -5.60 3.02
C THR A 333 9.75 -5.96 2.31
N GLY A 334 9.35 -5.14 1.35
CA GLY A 334 8.27 -5.40 0.43
C GLY A 334 8.70 -5.26 -1.02
N GLU A 335 7.92 -5.84 -1.92
CA GLU A 335 8.14 -5.70 -3.37
C GLU A 335 6.84 -5.78 -4.15
N TYR A 336 6.79 -5.05 -5.27
CA TYR A 336 5.69 -5.14 -6.23
C TYR A 336 6.10 -4.49 -7.57
N PRO A 337 5.46 -4.87 -8.70
CA PRO A 337 5.76 -4.28 -9.99
C PRO A 337 5.12 -2.91 -10.15
N TRP A 338 5.85 -1.98 -10.72
CA TRP A 338 5.34 -0.75 -11.32
C TRP A 338 5.08 -1.03 -12.79
N LEU A 339 3.86 -0.84 -13.24
CA LEU A 339 3.45 -1.18 -14.60
C LEU A 339 3.41 0.09 -15.46
N ALA A 340 4.15 0.07 -16.58
CA ALA A 340 4.14 1.18 -17.52
C ALA A 340 2.71 1.40 -18.06
N THR A 341 2.33 2.68 -18.15
CA THR A 341 1.01 3.11 -18.61
C THR A 341 1.12 4.29 -19.57
N GLU A 342 0.09 4.47 -20.39
CA GLU A 342 -0.10 5.65 -21.25
C GLU A 342 -1.08 6.66 -20.63
N GLU A 343 -1.60 6.36 -19.43
CA GLU A 343 -2.48 7.26 -18.70
C GLU A 343 -1.73 8.56 -18.35
N PRO A 344 -2.32 9.74 -18.60
CA PRO A 344 -1.70 11.00 -18.22
C PRO A 344 -1.73 11.20 -16.72
N LEU A 345 -0.69 11.84 -16.17
CA LEU A 345 -0.77 12.39 -14.83
C LEU A 345 -1.73 13.59 -14.84
N TYR A 346 -2.68 13.58 -13.91
CA TYR A 346 -3.58 14.69 -13.70
C TYR A 346 -3.03 15.63 -12.61
N GLU A 347 -3.42 16.88 -12.68
CA GLU A 347 -3.15 17.83 -11.61
C GLU A 347 -3.87 17.39 -10.32
N TYR A 348 -3.15 17.42 -9.22
CA TYR A 348 -3.72 17.24 -7.89
C TYR A 348 -3.92 18.61 -7.25
N ALA A 349 -5.06 19.24 -7.51
CA ALA A 349 -5.39 20.59 -7.07
C ALA A 349 -5.83 20.63 -5.58
N CYS A 350 -4.95 20.22 -4.68
CA CYS A 350 -5.25 20.08 -3.26
C CYS A 350 -5.52 21.45 -2.60
N HIS A 351 -4.71 22.46 -2.90
CA HIS A 351 -4.82 23.78 -2.28
C HIS A 351 -6.09 24.53 -2.71
N GLU A 352 -6.44 24.46 -3.98
CA GLU A 352 -7.56 25.15 -4.60
C GLU A 352 -8.90 24.67 -4.05
N GLY A 353 -9.00 23.38 -3.71
CA GLY A 353 -10.20 22.75 -3.13
C GLY A 353 -10.19 22.67 -1.59
N ASN A 354 -9.16 23.17 -0.91
CA ASN A 354 -8.98 22.98 0.53
C ASN A 354 -9.77 23.96 1.40
N TYR A 355 -11.07 24.05 1.19
CA TYR A 355 -11.96 24.86 2.05
C TYR A 355 -12.11 24.27 3.46
N ALA A 356 -11.85 22.97 3.60
CA ALA A 356 -11.99 22.26 4.87
C ALA A 356 -11.03 22.78 5.93
N LEU A 357 -9.77 23.09 5.59
CA LEU A 357 -8.77 23.58 6.53
C LEU A 357 -9.22 24.88 7.23
N ALA A 358 -9.67 25.87 6.45
CA ALA A 358 -10.20 27.11 7.00
C ALA A 358 -11.47 26.88 7.84
N GLY A 359 -12.37 26.00 7.38
CA GLY A 359 -13.59 25.62 8.08
C GLY A 359 -13.33 24.96 9.44
N VAL A 360 -12.37 24.04 9.50
CA VAL A 360 -11.96 23.34 10.72
C VAL A 360 -11.40 24.32 11.76
N LEU A 361 -10.47 25.20 11.36
CA LEU A 361 -9.87 26.19 12.27
C LEU A 361 -10.89 27.24 12.76
N ARG A 362 -11.79 27.67 11.86
CA ARG A 362 -12.89 28.56 12.25
C ARG A 362 -13.86 27.91 13.21
N GLY A 363 -14.22 26.63 12.98
CA GLY A 363 -15.07 25.87 13.88
C GLY A 363 -14.48 25.77 15.28
N ALA A 364 -13.17 25.55 15.40
CA ALA A 364 -12.49 25.54 16.68
C ALA A 364 -12.62 26.89 17.42
N ARG A 365 -12.43 28.01 16.73
CA ARG A 365 -12.63 29.37 17.34
C ARG A 365 -14.05 29.60 17.84
N VAL A 366 -15.05 29.08 17.11
CA VAL A 366 -16.46 29.16 17.54
C VAL A 366 -16.70 28.36 18.81
N LEU A 367 -16.16 27.15 18.88
CA LEU A 367 -16.30 26.30 20.08
C LEU A 367 -15.58 26.92 21.30
N GLU A 368 -14.37 27.46 21.11
CA GLU A 368 -13.64 28.14 22.16
C GLU A 368 -14.43 29.33 22.75
N ALA A 369 -15.06 30.12 21.90
CA ALA A 369 -15.87 31.24 22.33
C ALA A 369 -17.14 30.85 23.10
N GLN A 370 -17.60 29.59 23.00
CA GLN A 370 -18.74 29.06 23.73
C GLN A 370 -18.37 28.52 25.13
N VAL A 371 -17.09 28.28 25.40
CA VAL A 371 -16.62 27.80 26.70
C VAL A 371 -16.53 29.03 27.64
N PRO A 372 -17.31 29.09 28.74
CA PRO A 372 -17.16 30.18 29.70
C PRO A 372 -15.71 30.23 30.24
N ASP A 373 -15.18 31.45 30.35
CA ASP A 373 -13.84 31.74 30.87
C ASP A 373 -13.57 30.91 32.15
N ARG A 374 -12.88 29.78 32.03
CA ARG A 374 -12.34 29.07 33.19
C ARG A 374 -11.21 29.98 33.68
N LYS A 375 -11.56 30.80 34.70
CA LYS A 375 -10.67 31.72 35.39
C LYS A 375 -9.29 31.09 35.50
N LYS A 376 -8.32 31.88 35.06
CA LYS A 376 -6.88 31.69 35.23
C LYS A 376 -6.51 31.32 36.67
#